data_5f130054840e2b7f33662aae33f4cfb5
#
_entry.id   5f130054840e2b7f33662aae33f4cfb5
#
_cell.length_a   1.000
_cell.length_b   1.000
_cell.length_c   1.000
_cell.angle_alpha   90.00
_cell.angle_beta   90.00
_cell.angle_gamma   90.00
#
_symmetry.space_group_name_H-M   'P 1'
#
loop_
_entity.id
_entity.type
_entity.pdbx_description
1 polymer ?
#
loop_
_entity_poly.entity_id
_entity_poly.type
_entity_poly.pdbx_seq_one_letter_code
_entity_poly.pdbx_strand_id
1 'polypeptide(L)'
;MSGTFGHIIRTARKEKELSQREMAKLIGVDYTYLSKLENDHAGYPPSEDVIHKLALHLNLNEEELRHLAGRITPDDEKVFEELVKKYKQMPVLLRRMRDEPDFAQKLLRETTQSESKEKES
;
A
#
# COMPACT_ATOMS: atom_id res chain seq x y z
N MET A 1 0.68 12.39 -10.19
CA MET A 1 -0.61 11.76 -9.92
C MET A 1 -0.42 10.34 -9.41
N SER A 2 -1.10 10.03 -8.39
CA SER A 2 -1.03 8.68 -7.85
C SER A 2 -2.03 7.79 -8.56
N GLY A 3 -1.62 6.60 -8.91
CA GLY A 3 -2.49 5.53 -9.33
C GLY A 3 -2.61 4.49 -8.23
N THR A 4 -3.32 3.42 -8.50
CA THR A 4 -3.34 2.28 -7.60
C THR A 4 -1.99 1.57 -7.65
N PHE A 5 -1.75 0.71 -6.69
CA PHE A 5 -0.54 -0.13 -6.68
C PHE A 5 -0.37 -0.85 -8.01
N GLY A 6 -1.44 -1.52 -8.47
CA GLY A 6 -1.40 -2.28 -9.71
C GLY A 6 -1.09 -1.43 -10.94
N HIS A 7 -1.71 -0.25 -11.02
CA HIS A 7 -1.48 0.67 -12.13
C HIS A 7 -0.04 1.16 -12.17
N ILE A 8 0.52 1.49 -11.01
CA ILE A 8 1.90 2.00 -10.92
C ILE A 8 2.90 0.94 -11.35
N ILE A 9 2.78 -0.29 -10.85
CA ILE A 9 3.72 -1.35 -11.23
C ILE A 9 3.57 -1.73 -12.70
N ARG A 10 2.36 -1.73 -13.23
CA ARG A 10 2.10 -2.02 -14.64
C ARG A 10 2.74 -0.96 -15.55
N THR A 11 2.54 0.31 -15.22
CA THR A 11 3.10 1.43 -15.99
C THR A 11 4.61 1.37 -15.98
N ALA A 12 5.22 1.17 -14.82
CA ALA A 12 6.67 1.07 -14.68
C ALA A 12 7.23 -0.13 -15.46
N ARG A 13 6.51 -1.26 -15.42
CA ARG A 13 6.90 -2.45 -16.19
C ARG A 13 6.92 -2.16 -17.68
N LYS A 14 5.87 -1.52 -18.19
CA LYS A 14 5.79 -1.18 -19.62
C LYS A 14 6.85 -0.18 -20.03
N GLU A 15 7.18 0.78 -19.18
CA GLU A 15 8.26 1.73 -19.45
C GLU A 15 9.62 1.04 -19.60
N LYS A 16 9.80 -0.07 -18.90
CA LYS A 16 11.03 -0.88 -19.01
C LYS A 16 10.94 -1.93 -20.10
N GLU A 17 9.85 -1.93 -20.86
CA GLU A 17 9.64 -2.86 -21.98
C GLU A 17 9.69 -4.33 -21.57
N LEU A 18 9.23 -4.62 -20.34
CA LEU A 18 9.15 -5.98 -19.84
C LEU A 18 7.73 -6.54 -20.00
N SER A 19 7.66 -7.81 -20.41
CA SER A 19 6.39 -8.53 -20.41
C SER A 19 6.02 -8.92 -18.98
N GLN A 20 4.75 -9.28 -18.75
CA GLN A 20 4.34 -9.80 -17.44
C GLN A 20 5.14 -11.05 -17.07
N ARG A 21 5.39 -11.94 -18.04
CA ARG A 21 6.14 -13.17 -17.80
C ARG A 21 7.58 -12.88 -17.41
N GLU A 22 8.24 -11.95 -18.11
CA GLU A 22 9.60 -11.54 -17.78
C GLU A 22 9.68 -10.94 -16.39
N MET A 23 8.76 -10.04 -16.06
CA MET A 23 8.72 -9.41 -14.74
C MET A 23 8.44 -10.42 -13.63
N ALA A 24 7.47 -11.32 -13.85
CA ALA A 24 7.15 -12.36 -12.89
C ALA A 24 8.37 -13.24 -12.59
N LYS A 25 9.13 -13.56 -13.61
CA LYS A 25 10.37 -14.34 -13.45
C LYS A 25 11.40 -13.58 -12.62
N LEU A 26 11.56 -12.28 -12.88
CA LEU A 26 12.50 -11.45 -12.13
C LEU A 26 12.17 -11.36 -10.64
N ILE A 27 10.88 -11.27 -10.31
CA ILE A 27 10.46 -11.16 -8.90
C ILE A 27 10.12 -12.51 -8.26
N GLY A 28 10.25 -13.60 -9.01
CA GLY A 28 10.08 -14.95 -8.47
C GLY A 28 8.65 -15.33 -8.15
N VAL A 29 7.68 -14.86 -8.95
CA VAL A 29 6.26 -15.21 -8.76
C VAL A 29 5.67 -15.77 -10.05
N ASP A 30 4.50 -16.39 -9.94
CA ASP A 30 3.75 -16.84 -11.09
C ASP A 30 3.19 -15.62 -11.84
N TYR A 31 3.17 -15.68 -13.17
CA TYR A 31 2.68 -14.54 -13.95
C TYR A 31 1.19 -14.28 -13.72
N THR A 32 0.39 -15.31 -13.40
CA THR A 32 -1.01 -15.11 -13.06
C THR A 32 -1.18 -14.29 -11.79
N TYR A 33 -0.29 -14.48 -10.82
CA TYR A 33 -0.28 -13.68 -9.60
C TYR A 33 0.10 -12.23 -9.91
N LEU A 34 1.13 -12.02 -10.73
CA LEU A 34 1.53 -10.67 -11.15
C LEU A 34 0.37 -9.97 -11.87
N SER A 35 -0.34 -10.69 -12.73
CA SER A 35 -1.50 -10.14 -13.42
C SER A 35 -2.57 -9.67 -12.43
N LYS A 36 -2.82 -10.46 -11.38
CA LYS A 36 -3.75 -10.07 -10.32
C LYS A 36 -3.28 -8.82 -9.57
N LEU A 37 -1.99 -8.72 -9.29
CA LEU A 37 -1.42 -7.53 -8.66
C LEU A 37 -1.60 -6.29 -9.52
N GLU A 38 -1.33 -6.41 -10.82
CA GLU A 38 -1.45 -5.28 -11.76
C GLU A 38 -2.90 -4.84 -11.97
N ASN A 39 -3.86 -5.73 -11.79
CA ASN A 39 -5.28 -5.42 -11.91
C ASN A 39 -5.95 -5.15 -10.57
N ASP A 40 -5.18 -5.07 -9.49
CA ASP A 40 -5.68 -4.83 -8.12
C ASP A 40 -6.70 -5.90 -7.68
N HIS A 41 -6.52 -7.14 -8.14
CA HIS A 41 -7.40 -8.28 -7.81
C HIS A 41 -6.76 -9.28 -6.86
N ALA A 42 -5.56 -8.99 -6.34
CA ALA A 42 -4.95 -9.85 -5.33
C ALA A 42 -5.69 -9.66 -4.00
N GLY A 43 -6.06 -10.76 -3.36
CA GLY A 43 -6.86 -10.72 -2.14
C GLY A 43 -6.10 -10.24 -0.90
N TYR A 44 -4.78 -10.32 -0.93
CA TYR A 44 -3.90 -9.90 0.17
C TYR A 44 -2.79 -9.03 -0.36
N PRO A 45 -2.24 -8.12 0.48
CA PRO A 45 -1.07 -7.36 0.08
C PRO A 45 0.09 -8.29 -0.27
N PRO A 46 0.92 -7.94 -1.26
CA PRO A 46 2.10 -8.74 -1.57
C PRO A 46 3.08 -8.75 -0.41
N SER A 47 3.93 -9.77 -0.35
CA SER A 47 4.93 -9.91 0.71
C SER A 47 5.97 -8.78 0.62
N GLU A 48 6.69 -8.55 1.71
CA GLU A 48 7.79 -7.59 1.74
C GLU A 48 8.84 -7.91 0.68
N ASP A 49 9.13 -9.19 0.47
CA ASP A 49 10.09 -9.63 -0.55
C ASP A 49 9.64 -9.24 -1.96
N VAL A 50 8.36 -9.45 -2.27
CA VAL A 50 7.81 -9.09 -3.58
C VAL A 50 7.85 -7.58 -3.78
N ILE A 51 7.47 -6.80 -2.75
CA ILE A 51 7.51 -5.33 -2.81
C ILE A 51 8.93 -4.85 -3.04
N HIS A 52 9.89 -5.42 -2.31
CA HIS A 52 11.31 -5.07 -2.47
C HIS A 52 11.81 -5.33 -3.89
N LYS A 53 11.50 -6.51 -4.44
CA LYS A 53 11.92 -6.88 -5.79
C LYS A 53 11.26 -6.02 -6.86
N LEU A 54 9.97 -5.70 -6.70
CA LEU A 54 9.28 -4.78 -7.60
C LEU A 54 9.93 -3.41 -7.58
N ALA A 55 10.20 -2.87 -6.41
CA ALA A 55 10.86 -1.57 -6.27
C ALA A 55 12.23 -1.57 -6.92
N LEU A 56 13.01 -2.62 -6.68
CA LEU A 56 14.35 -2.75 -7.21
C LEU A 56 14.36 -2.83 -8.75
N HIS A 57 13.59 -3.74 -9.31
CA HIS A 57 13.58 -3.97 -10.76
C HIS A 57 12.87 -2.89 -11.56
N LEU A 58 11.89 -2.21 -10.95
CA LEU A 58 11.15 -1.14 -11.60
C LEU A 58 11.65 0.25 -11.25
N ASN A 59 12.67 0.34 -10.40
CA ASN A 59 13.26 1.60 -9.94
C ASN A 59 12.20 2.51 -9.30
N LEU A 60 11.41 1.92 -8.41
CA LEU A 60 10.38 2.63 -7.66
C LEU A 60 10.78 2.76 -6.20
N ASN A 61 10.20 3.73 -5.50
CA ASN A 61 10.43 3.90 -4.08
C ASN A 61 9.74 2.78 -3.31
N GLU A 62 10.50 1.99 -2.56
CA GLU A 62 9.98 0.82 -1.85
C GLU A 62 8.95 1.19 -0.79
N GLU A 63 9.20 2.26 -0.05
CA GLU A 63 8.30 2.71 1.00
C GLU A 63 6.96 3.18 0.46
N GLU A 64 6.98 3.94 -0.63
CA GLU A 64 5.75 4.35 -1.30
C GLU A 64 4.99 3.14 -1.84
N LEU A 65 5.71 2.18 -2.39
CA LEU A 65 5.11 0.97 -2.92
C LEU A 65 4.44 0.16 -1.80
N ARG A 66 5.08 0.07 -0.63
CA ARG A 66 4.52 -0.59 0.55
C ARG A 66 3.23 0.07 1.01
N HIS A 67 3.21 1.40 1.04
CA HIS A 67 2.01 2.17 1.37
C HIS A 67 0.87 1.89 0.39
N LEU A 68 1.18 1.93 -0.89
CA LEU A 68 0.19 1.69 -1.94
C LEU A 68 -0.35 0.26 -1.89
N ALA A 69 0.49 -0.69 -1.49
CA ALA A 69 0.09 -2.08 -1.35
C ALA A 69 -0.80 -2.33 -0.13
N GLY A 70 -0.91 -1.35 0.77
CA GLY A 70 -1.69 -1.48 1.99
C GLY A 70 -1.08 -2.43 3.02
N ARG A 71 0.23 -2.61 2.94
CA ARG A 71 0.90 -3.54 3.86
C ARG A 71 1.23 -2.88 5.18
N ILE A 72 0.82 -3.53 6.26
CA ILE A 72 1.10 -3.09 7.62
C ILE A 72 2.45 -3.67 8.07
N THR A 73 3.34 -2.79 8.56
CA THR A 73 4.65 -3.21 9.08
C THR A 73 4.54 -3.65 10.53
N PRO A 74 5.55 -4.39 11.07
CA PRO A 74 5.57 -4.71 12.51
C PRO A 74 5.53 -3.46 13.40
N ASP A 75 6.16 -2.37 12.98
CA ASP A 75 6.11 -1.11 13.74
C ASP A 75 4.69 -0.54 13.75
N ASP A 76 3.98 -0.61 12.63
CA ASP A 76 2.58 -0.19 12.55
C ASP A 76 1.71 -1.01 13.48
N GLU A 77 1.94 -2.32 13.56
CA GLU A 77 1.22 -3.20 14.48
C GLU A 77 1.43 -2.81 15.93
N LYS A 78 2.66 -2.44 16.30
CA LYS A 78 2.97 -1.97 17.65
C LYS A 78 2.22 -0.69 17.98
N VAL A 79 2.23 0.26 17.05
CA VAL A 79 1.51 1.53 17.23
C VAL A 79 0.02 1.25 17.44
N PHE A 80 -0.55 0.35 16.64
CA PHE A 80 -1.95 -0.02 16.77
C PHE A 80 -2.25 -0.61 18.15
N GLU A 81 -1.42 -1.55 18.62
CA GLU A 81 -1.58 -2.15 19.94
C GLU A 81 -1.49 -1.11 21.06
N GLU A 82 -0.54 -0.20 20.97
CA GLU A 82 -0.38 0.88 21.94
C GLU A 82 -1.61 1.77 21.99
N LEU A 83 -2.16 2.12 20.83
CA LEU A 83 -3.34 2.98 20.74
C LEU A 83 -4.59 2.28 21.30
N VAL A 84 -4.74 0.99 21.04
CA VAL A 84 -5.88 0.21 21.59
C VAL A 84 -5.82 0.16 23.10
N LYS A 85 -4.62 0.03 23.68
CA LYS A 85 -4.43 0.01 25.14
C LYS A 85 -4.67 1.39 25.75
N LYS A 86 -4.16 2.44 25.08
CA LYS A 86 -4.23 3.82 25.59
C LYS A 86 -5.62 4.40 25.50
N TYR A 87 -6.31 4.16 24.39
CA TYR A 87 -7.62 4.73 24.13
C TYR A 87 -8.68 3.64 24.08
N LYS A 88 -9.45 3.51 25.15
CA LYS A 88 -10.46 2.45 25.28
C LYS A 88 -11.55 2.52 24.23
N GLN A 89 -11.76 3.68 23.60
CA GLN A 89 -12.76 3.87 22.56
C GLN A 89 -12.26 3.51 21.16
N MET A 90 -10.98 3.13 21.02
CA MET A 90 -10.40 2.80 19.71
C MET A 90 -11.21 1.75 18.93
N PRO A 91 -11.68 0.64 19.55
CA PRO A 91 -12.50 -0.33 18.80
C PRO A 91 -13.79 0.28 18.24
N VAL A 92 -14.40 1.22 18.97
CA VAL A 92 -15.63 1.91 18.52
C VAL A 92 -15.30 2.77 17.30
N LEU A 93 -14.20 3.51 17.36
CA LEU A 93 -13.74 4.33 16.23
C LEU A 93 -13.50 3.49 14.98
N LEU A 94 -12.82 2.36 15.14
CA LEU A 94 -12.50 1.49 14.00
C LEU A 94 -13.75 0.92 13.34
N ARG A 95 -14.74 0.50 14.16
CA ARG A 95 -16.00 0.00 13.63
C ARG A 95 -16.78 1.12 12.93
N ARG A 96 -16.75 2.33 13.47
CA ARG A 96 -17.41 3.48 12.84
C ARG A 96 -16.77 3.80 11.48
N MET A 97 -15.44 3.75 11.39
CA MET A 97 -14.75 3.96 10.12
C MET A 97 -15.12 2.89 9.09
N ARG A 98 -15.27 1.64 9.54
CA ARG A 98 -15.69 0.55 8.66
C ARG A 98 -17.09 0.76 8.13
N ASP A 99 -18.01 1.17 9.00
CA ASP A 99 -19.45 1.24 8.69
C ASP A 99 -19.84 2.57 8.03
N GLU A 100 -19.05 3.62 8.21
CA GLU A 100 -19.32 4.97 7.69
C GLU A 100 -18.14 5.45 6.83
N PRO A 101 -18.11 5.10 5.53
CA PRO A 101 -17.00 5.48 4.65
C PRO A 101 -16.73 6.98 4.59
N ASP A 102 -17.77 7.81 4.62
CA ASP A 102 -17.61 9.27 4.58
C ASP A 102 -16.87 9.79 5.80
N PHE A 103 -17.15 9.23 6.96
CA PHE A 103 -16.46 9.57 8.20
C PHE A 103 -14.98 9.17 8.11
N ALA A 104 -14.70 7.96 7.63
CA ALA A 104 -13.34 7.46 7.48
C ALA A 104 -12.54 8.35 6.53
N GLN A 105 -13.12 8.72 5.38
CA GLN A 105 -12.45 9.56 4.40
C GLN A 105 -12.16 10.95 4.94
N LYS A 106 -13.08 11.49 5.73
CA LYS A 106 -12.88 12.79 6.38
C LYS A 106 -11.68 12.76 7.33
N LEU A 107 -11.58 11.73 8.15
CA LEU A 107 -10.43 11.56 9.05
C LEU A 107 -9.12 11.43 8.29
N LEU A 108 -9.12 10.67 7.22
CA LEU A 108 -7.93 10.48 6.39
C LEU A 108 -7.48 11.78 5.73
N ARG A 109 -8.42 12.59 5.26
CA ARG A 109 -8.12 13.91 4.68
C ARG A 109 -7.52 14.85 5.71
N GLU A 110 -8.04 14.87 6.92
CA GLU A 110 -7.50 15.69 8.01
C GLU A 110 -6.07 15.28 8.35
N THR A 111 -5.80 13.99 8.36
CA THR A 111 -4.46 13.45 8.60
C THR A 111 -3.48 13.93 7.53
N THR A 112 -3.86 13.83 6.28
CA THR A 112 -3.03 14.28 5.14
C THR A 112 -2.76 15.78 5.19
N GLN A 113 -3.76 16.58 5.52
CA GLN A 113 -3.62 18.03 5.65
C GLN A 113 -2.68 18.41 6.78
N SER A 114 -2.73 17.71 7.92
CA SER A 114 -1.82 17.94 9.04
C SER A 114 -0.38 17.65 8.66
N GLU A 115 -0.12 16.56 7.96
CA GLU A 115 1.22 16.23 7.48
C GLU A 115 1.75 17.27 6.51
N SER A 116 0.91 17.75 5.59
CA SER A 116 1.29 18.80 4.64
C SER A 116 1.68 20.08 5.35
N LYS A 117 0.93 20.48 6.38
CA LYS A 117 1.23 21.68 7.16
C LYS A 117 2.54 21.55 7.93
N GLU A 118 2.81 20.39 8.50
CA GLU A 118 4.07 20.12 9.20
C GLU A 118 5.26 20.20 8.25
N LYS A 119 5.12 19.69 7.04
CA LYS A 119 6.19 19.74 6.03
C LYS A 119 6.46 21.16 5.52
N GLU A 120 5.45 22.01 5.50
CA GLU A 120 5.57 23.40 5.05
C GLU A 120 6.19 24.29 6.10
N SER A 121 6.13 23.92 7.35
CA SER A 121 6.71 24.68 8.44
C SER A 121 8.14 24.26 8.73
#